data_f8c9189a451969242cf8d68d41a05dec
#
_entry.id   f8c9189a451969242cf8d68d41a05dec
#
_cell.length_a   1.000
_cell.length_b   1.000
_cell.length_c   1.000
_cell.angle_alpha   90.00
_cell.angle_beta   90.00
_cell.angle_gamma   90.00
#
_symmetry.space_group_name_H-M   'P 1'
#
loop_
_entity.id
_entity.type
_entity.pdbx_description
1 polymer ?
#
loop_
_entity_poly.entity_id
_entity_poly.type
_entity_poly.pdbx_seq_one_letter_code
_entity_poly.pdbx_strand_id
1 'polypeptide(L)'
;MTTKTLATFILVGMVSAHSADAQQPPGPFTTEQAQAGRDLYARDCASCHTPTLIGAGNAPPLAGAGFASAWRGKPTSELYLRIKSSMPPGGNPALNDDAFAAIAAFILQENNVRAGAQRLTATSATPIAPSDVRPAADRDTRPARPTPPPAPRGLTVKGEVKNFRPVTGAMLKNPDPADWLMVRGNQKAWNYSPLKQVTSANVKQLKLAYVWNMNEGDSEPAPLVHDGTIFLINPNNVIQAIDARRGDLIWEYHSGPESGGDMRNIALHGTHVIHATTDARLLALNALTGEKVWEVQVADATKGFANSSGPIVVNDTILLGLAGCARYDDQGCWISAYDANTGQLKWKFDTIAQPGQAGGDTWANLSMTYRAGAEPWITGSVDADLG
;
A
#
# COMPACT_ATOMS: atom_id res chain seq x y z
N MET A 1 17.44 -87.59 -39.07
CA MET A 1 17.98 -86.65 -38.01
C MET A 1 17.17 -85.36 -38.04
N THR A 2 16.21 -85.28 -37.17
CA THR A 2 15.23 -84.16 -37.12
C THR A 2 15.49 -83.36 -35.86
N THR A 3 15.96 -82.17 -36.05
CA THR A 3 16.22 -81.18 -34.98
C THR A 3 14.94 -80.42 -34.64
N LYS A 4 14.46 -80.64 -33.43
CA LYS A 4 13.31 -79.82 -32.85
C LYS A 4 13.83 -78.54 -32.24
N THR A 5 13.37 -77.41 -32.75
CA THR A 5 13.64 -76.08 -32.19
C THR A 5 12.56 -75.78 -31.17
N LEU A 6 12.97 -75.51 -29.92
CA LEU A 6 12.11 -75.11 -28.81
C LEU A 6 11.99 -73.60 -28.82
N ALA A 7 10.79 -73.07 -28.99
CA ALA A 7 10.51 -71.61 -28.87
C ALA A 7 10.11 -71.29 -27.44
N THR A 8 10.90 -70.48 -26.77
CA THR A 8 10.61 -69.95 -25.41
C THR A 8 9.81 -68.69 -25.57
N PHE A 9 8.57 -68.69 -25.09
CA PHE A 9 7.74 -67.45 -24.96
C PHE A 9 8.08 -66.74 -23.66
N ILE A 10 8.62 -65.51 -23.75
CA ILE A 10 8.79 -64.62 -22.60
C ILE A 10 7.50 -63.79 -22.47
N LEU A 11 6.77 -64.03 -21.40
CA LEU A 11 5.59 -63.22 -21.01
C LEU A 11 6.08 -61.98 -20.31
N VAL A 12 6.03 -60.84 -21.00
CA VAL A 12 6.30 -59.51 -20.39
C VAL A 12 5.03 -59.03 -19.68
N GLY A 13 4.98 -59.16 -18.36
CA GLY A 13 3.92 -58.62 -17.53
C GLY A 13 4.04 -57.08 -17.49
N MET A 14 3.09 -56.37 -18.11
CA MET A 14 2.92 -54.90 -17.89
C MET A 14 2.41 -54.68 -16.48
N VAL A 15 3.28 -54.20 -15.60
CA VAL A 15 2.87 -53.64 -14.33
C VAL A 15 2.37 -52.23 -14.60
N SER A 16 1.05 -52.04 -14.64
CA SER A 16 0.42 -50.72 -14.65
C SER A 16 0.68 -50.05 -13.30
N ALA A 17 1.64 -49.14 -13.26
CA ALA A 17 1.82 -48.24 -12.13
C ALA A 17 0.59 -47.30 -12.05
N HIS A 18 -0.37 -47.62 -11.19
CA HIS A 18 -1.40 -46.67 -10.78
C HIS A 18 -0.69 -45.60 -9.95
N SER A 19 -0.47 -44.42 -10.53
CA SER A 19 -0.12 -43.22 -9.79
C SER A 19 -1.24 -42.99 -8.79
N ALA A 20 -0.98 -43.19 -7.50
CA ALA A 20 -1.87 -42.75 -6.44
C ALA A 20 -1.97 -41.20 -6.56
N ASP A 21 -3.07 -40.74 -7.13
CA ASP A 21 -3.45 -39.36 -7.12
C ASP A 21 -3.60 -38.98 -5.63
N ALA A 22 -2.63 -38.25 -5.08
CA ALA A 22 -2.69 -37.81 -3.71
C ALA A 22 -3.90 -36.87 -3.63
N GLN A 23 -5.03 -37.40 -3.13
CA GLN A 23 -6.26 -36.67 -2.92
C GLN A 23 -5.95 -35.49 -2.05
N GLN A 24 -5.89 -34.31 -2.65
CA GLN A 24 -5.74 -33.05 -1.92
C GLN A 24 -6.94 -32.88 -0.97
N PRO A 25 -6.71 -32.39 0.26
CA PRO A 25 -7.78 -32.26 1.25
C PRO A 25 -8.96 -31.47 0.67
N PRO A 26 -10.20 -31.86 0.99
CA PRO A 26 -11.40 -31.18 0.52
C PRO A 26 -11.39 -29.73 1.01
N GLY A 27 -11.81 -28.80 0.14
CA GLY A 27 -11.84 -27.38 0.45
C GLY A 27 -12.91 -27.01 1.52
N PRO A 28 -12.79 -25.82 2.12
CA PRO A 28 -13.61 -25.42 3.27
C PRO A 28 -15.01 -24.90 2.93
N PHE A 29 -15.40 -24.85 1.67
CA PHE A 29 -16.70 -24.33 1.21
C PHE A 29 -17.16 -25.09 -0.04
N THR A 30 -18.47 -25.01 -0.38
CA THR A 30 -18.97 -25.60 -1.62
C THR A 30 -19.01 -24.57 -2.76
N THR A 31 -18.95 -25.05 -4.01
CA THR A 31 -19.03 -24.19 -5.21
C THR A 31 -20.33 -23.37 -5.22
N GLU A 32 -21.44 -23.99 -4.87
CA GLU A 32 -22.76 -23.33 -4.82
C GLU A 32 -22.77 -22.22 -3.76
N GLN A 33 -22.11 -22.43 -2.63
CA GLN A 33 -21.98 -21.41 -1.59
C GLN A 33 -21.18 -20.20 -2.07
N ALA A 34 -20.07 -20.43 -2.75
CA ALA A 34 -19.27 -19.35 -3.32
C ALA A 34 -20.02 -18.59 -4.43
N GLN A 35 -20.80 -19.33 -5.24
CA GLN A 35 -21.60 -18.70 -6.30
C GLN A 35 -22.72 -17.81 -5.72
N ALA A 36 -23.42 -18.27 -4.69
CA ALA A 36 -24.37 -17.43 -3.95
C ALA A 36 -23.69 -16.18 -3.32
N GLY A 37 -22.48 -16.35 -2.84
CA GLY A 37 -21.66 -15.26 -2.28
C GLY A 37 -21.25 -14.20 -3.29
N ARG A 38 -21.09 -14.55 -4.56
CA ARG A 38 -20.74 -13.60 -5.65
C ARG A 38 -21.82 -12.53 -5.81
N ASP A 39 -23.09 -12.91 -5.85
CA ASP A 39 -24.20 -11.98 -6.04
C ASP A 39 -24.36 -11.07 -4.82
N LEU A 40 -24.20 -11.63 -3.62
CA LEU A 40 -24.21 -10.87 -2.37
C LEU A 40 -23.05 -9.87 -2.31
N TYR A 41 -21.84 -10.30 -2.68
CA TYR A 41 -20.66 -9.45 -2.74
C TYR A 41 -20.85 -8.27 -3.72
N ALA A 42 -21.36 -8.56 -4.92
CA ALA A 42 -21.60 -7.54 -5.94
C ALA A 42 -22.59 -6.47 -5.45
N ARG A 43 -23.60 -6.85 -4.69
CA ARG A 43 -24.62 -5.95 -4.16
C ARG A 43 -24.15 -5.15 -2.93
N ASP A 44 -23.48 -5.80 -1.98
CA ASP A 44 -23.27 -5.26 -0.63
C ASP A 44 -21.81 -4.86 -0.34
N CYS A 45 -20.82 -5.31 -1.14
CA CYS A 45 -19.41 -5.15 -0.86
C CYS A 45 -18.63 -4.44 -1.99
N ALA A 46 -19.04 -4.64 -3.25
CA ALA A 46 -18.27 -4.20 -4.41
C ALA A 46 -18.19 -2.67 -4.56
N SER A 47 -19.09 -1.91 -3.94
CA SER A 47 -19.04 -0.44 -3.93
C SER A 47 -17.76 0.11 -3.26
N CYS A 48 -17.23 -0.61 -2.25
CA CYS A 48 -16.02 -0.24 -1.54
C CYS A 48 -14.82 -1.12 -1.95
N HIS A 49 -15.02 -2.44 -2.02
CA HIS A 49 -13.95 -3.40 -2.31
C HIS A 49 -13.74 -3.66 -3.81
N THR A 50 -14.45 -2.96 -4.68
CA THR A 50 -14.49 -3.10 -6.15
C THR A 50 -14.98 -4.47 -6.63
N PRO A 51 -15.52 -4.59 -7.87
CA PRO A 51 -15.93 -5.88 -8.43
C PRO A 51 -14.75 -6.87 -8.61
N THR A 52 -13.52 -6.36 -8.66
CA THR A 52 -12.28 -7.14 -8.83
C THR A 52 -11.58 -7.49 -7.52
N LEU A 53 -12.18 -7.15 -6.38
CA LEU A 53 -11.63 -7.39 -5.03
C LEU A 53 -10.30 -6.69 -4.73
N ILE A 54 -9.88 -5.72 -5.54
CA ILE A 54 -8.61 -5.00 -5.32
C ILE A 54 -8.71 -3.91 -4.25
N GLY A 55 -9.95 -3.56 -3.84
CA GLY A 55 -10.21 -2.47 -2.90
C GLY A 55 -10.16 -1.09 -3.58
N ALA A 56 -10.64 -0.07 -2.87
CA ALA A 56 -10.53 1.34 -3.28
C ALA A 56 -10.55 2.23 -2.04
N GLY A 57 -9.78 3.31 -2.05
CA GLY A 57 -9.65 4.20 -0.89
C GLY A 57 -9.23 3.44 0.37
N ASN A 58 -10.04 3.53 1.42
CA ASN A 58 -9.78 2.84 2.70
C ASN A 58 -10.20 1.36 2.72
N ALA A 59 -10.83 0.84 1.66
CA ALA A 59 -11.22 -0.56 1.60
C ALA A 59 -10.04 -1.44 1.17
N PRO A 60 -9.56 -2.36 2.02
CA PRO A 60 -8.41 -3.19 1.69
C PRO A 60 -8.71 -4.16 0.55
N PRO A 61 -7.69 -4.64 -0.17
CA PRO A 61 -7.85 -5.70 -1.16
C PRO A 61 -8.32 -6.99 -0.48
N LEU A 62 -9.32 -7.62 -1.09
CA LEU A 62 -9.86 -8.92 -0.68
C LEU A 62 -9.38 -10.06 -1.58
N ALA A 63 -8.45 -9.81 -2.49
CA ALA A 63 -7.80 -10.80 -3.35
C ALA A 63 -6.32 -10.49 -3.56
N GLY A 64 -5.57 -11.52 -4.00
CA GLY A 64 -4.16 -11.41 -4.36
C GLY A 64 -3.19 -11.45 -3.18
N ALA A 65 -1.98 -10.91 -3.38
CA ALA A 65 -0.88 -11.02 -2.41
C ALA A 65 -1.21 -10.40 -1.04
N GLY A 66 -1.92 -9.26 -1.01
CA GLY A 66 -2.33 -8.63 0.24
C GLY A 66 -3.29 -9.48 1.07
N PHE A 67 -4.28 -10.10 0.41
CA PHE A 67 -5.16 -11.05 1.09
C PHE A 67 -4.39 -12.29 1.56
N ALA A 68 -3.56 -12.87 0.71
CA ALA A 68 -2.77 -14.04 1.05
C ALA A 68 -1.84 -13.79 2.25
N SER A 69 -1.19 -12.63 2.31
CA SER A 69 -0.35 -12.23 3.45
C SER A 69 -1.14 -12.10 4.76
N ALA A 70 -2.33 -11.51 4.71
CA ALA A 70 -3.16 -11.27 5.89
C ALA A 70 -3.87 -12.53 6.42
N TRP A 71 -4.19 -13.49 5.54
CA TRP A 71 -5.10 -14.58 5.85
C TRP A 71 -4.52 -15.99 5.75
N ARG A 72 -3.35 -16.18 5.15
CA ARG A 72 -2.71 -17.50 5.04
C ARG A 72 -2.52 -18.14 6.41
N GLY A 73 -2.99 -19.37 6.55
CA GLY A 73 -2.89 -20.18 7.77
C GLY A 73 -3.93 -19.87 8.83
N LYS A 74 -4.69 -18.79 8.73
CA LYS A 74 -5.79 -18.49 9.66
C LYS A 74 -7.00 -19.39 9.38
N PRO A 75 -7.80 -19.75 10.41
CA PRO A 75 -9.01 -20.52 10.20
C PRO A 75 -10.05 -19.72 9.41
N THR A 76 -10.82 -20.41 8.55
CA THR A 76 -11.88 -19.79 7.73
C THR A 76 -12.98 -19.11 8.55
N SER A 77 -13.20 -19.55 9.80
CA SER A 77 -14.09 -18.90 10.76
C SER A 77 -13.65 -17.48 11.13
N GLU A 78 -12.34 -17.19 11.13
CA GLU A 78 -11.87 -15.81 11.40
C GLU A 78 -12.27 -14.86 10.26
N LEU A 79 -12.14 -15.29 9.01
CA LEU A 79 -12.60 -14.49 7.87
C LEU A 79 -14.11 -14.24 7.94
N TYR A 80 -14.89 -15.29 8.21
CA TYR A 80 -16.32 -15.17 8.43
C TYR A 80 -16.66 -14.17 9.54
N LEU A 81 -16.05 -14.32 10.72
CA LEU A 81 -16.29 -13.44 11.86
C LEU A 81 -15.90 -12.00 11.56
N ARG A 82 -14.79 -11.79 10.85
CA ARG A 82 -14.34 -10.46 10.43
C ARG A 82 -15.37 -9.78 9.54
N ILE A 83 -15.90 -10.49 8.54
CA ILE A 83 -16.92 -9.95 7.65
C ILE A 83 -18.18 -9.62 8.45
N LYS A 84 -18.66 -10.57 9.25
CA LYS A 84 -19.89 -10.42 10.04
C LYS A 84 -19.84 -9.26 11.04
N SER A 85 -18.70 -9.08 11.72
CA SER A 85 -18.57 -8.11 12.83
C SER A 85 -18.28 -6.69 12.37
N SER A 86 -17.78 -6.49 11.15
CA SER A 86 -17.25 -5.19 10.74
C SER A 86 -17.62 -4.75 9.33
N MET A 87 -18.32 -5.59 8.54
CA MET A 87 -18.68 -5.29 7.16
C MET A 87 -20.17 -5.53 6.86
N PRO A 88 -20.81 -4.62 6.14
CA PRO A 88 -20.36 -3.28 5.82
C PRO A 88 -20.28 -2.39 7.09
N PRO A 89 -19.48 -1.31 7.08
CA PRO A 89 -19.45 -0.37 8.19
C PRO A 89 -20.85 0.13 8.53
N GLY A 90 -21.24 0.06 9.82
CA GLY A 90 -22.60 0.35 10.27
C GLY A 90 -23.57 -0.84 10.24
N GLY A 91 -23.11 -1.99 9.74
CA GLY A 91 -23.90 -3.23 9.67
C GLY A 91 -24.87 -3.27 8.49
N ASN A 92 -25.35 -4.47 8.16
CA ASN A 92 -26.45 -4.68 7.21
C ASN A 92 -27.42 -5.73 7.79
N PRO A 93 -28.57 -5.33 8.36
CA PRO A 93 -29.52 -6.25 8.97
C PRO A 93 -30.16 -7.23 7.98
N ALA A 94 -30.02 -6.99 6.67
CA ALA A 94 -30.50 -7.91 5.63
C ALA A 94 -29.55 -9.10 5.39
N LEU A 95 -28.32 -9.09 5.93
CA LEU A 95 -27.37 -10.19 5.83
C LEU A 95 -27.49 -11.10 7.05
N ASN A 96 -27.89 -12.34 6.82
CA ASN A 96 -27.90 -13.40 7.82
C ASN A 96 -26.56 -14.18 7.82
N ASP A 97 -26.44 -15.14 8.72
CA ASP A 97 -25.22 -15.94 8.89
C ASP A 97 -24.84 -16.72 7.63
N ASP A 98 -25.82 -17.24 6.91
CA ASP A 98 -25.58 -17.95 5.63
C ASP A 98 -25.07 -16.99 4.55
N ALA A 99 -25.55 -15.75 4.52
CA ALA A 99 -25.08 -14.73 3.58
C ALA A 99 -23.62 -14.34 3.86
N PHE A 100 -23.23 -14.12 5.12
CA PHE A 100 -21.85 -13.84 5.48
C PHE A 100 -20.93 -15.02 5.16
N ALA A 101 -21.36 -16.26 5.40
CA ALA A 101 -20.61 -17.46 5.07
C ALA A 101 -20.45 -17.63 3.54
N ALA A 102 -21.48 -17.28 2.76
CA ALA A 102 -21.42 -17.30 1.30
C ALA A 102 -20.45 -16.24 0.76
N ILE A 103 -20.48 -15.02 1.28
CA ILE A 103 -19.52 -13.96 0.91
C ILE A 103 -18.07 -14.41 1.23
N ALA A 104 -17.84 -14.99 2.41
CA ALA A 104 -16.53 -15.54 2.76
C ALA A 104 -16.07 -16.63 1.80
N ALA A 105 -16.97 -17.53 1.40
CA ALA A 105 -16.69 -18.59 0.42
C ALA A 105 -16.32 -18.03 -0.96
N PHE A 106 -17.02 -16.98 -1.42
CA PHE A 106 -16.69 -16.27 -2.66
C PHE A 106 -15.30 -15.64 -2.60
N ILE A 107 -14.98 -14.91 -1.53
CA ILE A 107 -13.65 -14.30 -1.35
C ILE A 107 -12.56 -15.37 -1.35
N LEU A 108 -12.76 -16.51 -0.67
CA LEU A 108 -11.82 -17.62 -0.68
C LEU A 108 -11.65 -18.21 -2.09
N GLN A 109 -12.73 -18.36 -2.86
CA GLN A 109 -12.68 -18.85 -4.24
C GLN A 109 -11.85 -17.91 -5.13
N GLU A 110 -12.06 -16.60 -5.03
CA GLU A 110 -11.29 -15.60 -5.81
C GLU A 110 -9.79 -15.59 -5.43
N ASN A 111 -9.44 -16.10 -4.25
CA ASN A 111 -8.06 -16.33 -3.81
C ASN A 111 -7.56 -17.76 -4.07
N ASN A 112 -8.16 -18.46 -5.01
CA ASN A 112 -7.77 -19.82 -5.44
C ASN A 112 -7.79 -20.87 -4.31
N VAL A 113 -8.55 -20.66 -3.25
CA VAL A 113 -8.86 -21.71 -2.29
C VAL A 113 -9.86 -22.67 -2.95
N ARG A 114 -9.58 -23.95 -2.93
CA ARG A 114 -10.45 -24.94 -3.60
C ARG A 114 -11.76 -25.14 -2.84
N ALA A 115 -12.84 -25.31 -3.58
CA ALA A 115 -14.11 -25.76 -3.05
C ALA A 115 -14.03 -27.25 -2.65
N GLY A 116 -14.89 -27.65 -1.72
CA GLY A 116 -15.05 -29.03 -1.25
C GLY A 116 -16.53 -29.40 -1.09
N ALA A 117 -16.77 -30.49 -0.37
CA ALA A 117 -18.12 -30.99 -0.12
C ALA A 117 -18.80 -30.35 1.13
N GLN A 118 -18.01 -29.68 1.98
CA GLN A 118 -18.52 -29.09 3.22
C GLN A 118 -18.85 -27.60 3.04
N ARG A 119 -19.93 -27.15 3.67
CA ARG A 119 -20.26 -25.72 3.72
C ARG A 119 -19.39 -25.00 4.73
N LEU A 120 -18.93 -23.80 4.39
CA LEU A 120 -18.31 -22.88 5.34
C LEU A 120 -19.39 -22.39 6.34
N THR A 121 -19.05 -22.37 7.61
CA THR A 121 -19.90 -21.91 8.72
C THR A 121 -19.06 -21.07 9.69
N ALA A 122 -19.72 -20.48 10.69
CA ALA A 122 -19.07 -19.72 11.75
C ALA A 122 -18.00 -20.52 12.54
N THR A 123 -18.04 -21.83 12.52
CA THR A 123 -17.15 -22.73 13.26
C THR A 123 -16.14 -23.46 12.37
N SER A 124 -16.09 -23.17 11.09
CA SER A 124 -15.17 -23.82 10.15
C SER A 124 -13.72 -23.49 10.49
N ALA A 125 -12.95 -24.50 10.89
CA ALA A 125 -11.58 -24.34 11.38
C ALA A 125 -10.50 -24.64 10.33
N THR A 126 -10.87 -24.87 9.06
CA THR A 126 -9.92 -25.18 7.99
C THR A 126 -8.99 -23.97 7.78
N PRO A 127 -7.65 -24.16 7.80
CA PRO A 127 -6.72 -23.09 7.51
C PRO A 127 -6.86 -22.56 6.09
N ILE A 128 -6.88 -21.26 5.91
CA ILE A 128 -6.90 -20.61 4.60
C ILE A 128 -5.55 -20.86 3.91
N ALA A 129 -5.59 -21.51 2.76
CA ALA A 129 -4.41 -21.83 1.96
C ALA A 129 -4.60 -21.27 0.53
N PRO A 130 -4.40 -19.97 0.32
CA PRO A 130 -4.47 -19.38 -1.01
C PRO A 130 -3.39 -19.99 -1.90
N SER A 131 -3.76 -20.38 -3.11
CA SER A 131 -2.85 -20.92 -4.12
C SER A 131 -2.51 -19.83 -5.13
N ASP A 132 -1.27 -19.69 -5.51
CA ASP A 132 -0.83 -18.78 -6.57
C ASP A 132 -1.21 -19.30 -7.97
N VAL A 133 -1.75 -20.55 -8.04
CA VAL A 133 -2.16 -21.21 -9.29
C VAL A 133 -3.68 -21.18 -9.41
N ARG A 134 -4.20 -20.40 -10.32
CA ARG A 134 -5.63 -20.42 -10.69
C ARG A 134 -5.98 -21.77 -11.36
N PRO A 135 -7.07 -22.47 -10.94
CA PRO A 135 -7.49 -23.71 -11.57
C PRO A 135 -7.70 -23.54 -13.09
N ALA A 136 -7.31 -24.52 -13.86
CA ALA A 136 -7.34 -24.47 -15.33
C ALA A 136 -8.76 -24.31 -15.93
N ALA A 137 -9.83 -24.64 -15.18
CA ALA A 137 -11.22 -24.62 -15.63
C ALA A 137 -11.83 -23.19 -15.71
N ASP A 138 -11.20 -22.18 -15.05
CA ASP A 138 -11.71 -20.82 -14.97
C ASP A 138 -10.84 -19.80 -15.73
N ARG A 139 -10.01 -20.29 -16.64
CA ARG A 139 -9.27 -19.39 -17.52
C ARG A 139 -10.23 -18.84 -18.56
N ASP A 140 -10.61 -17.59 -18.36
CA ASP A 140 -11.17 -16.77 -19.44
C ASP A 140 -10.24 -16.95 -20.66
N THR A 141 -10.77 -17.44 -21.78
CA THR A 141 -10.01 -17.70 -23.02
C THR A 141 -9.52 -16.44 -23.71
N ARG A 142 -9.65 -15.30 -23.06
CA ARG A 142 -9.08 -14.03 -23.51
C ARG A 142 -7.55 -14.14 -23.44
N PRO A 143 -6.81 -13.87 -24.53
CA PRO A 143 -5.35 -13.85 -24.49
C PRO A 143 -4.89 -13.00 -23.34
N ALA A 144 -4.03 -13.53 -22.48
CA ALA A 144 -3.43 -12.77 -21.39
C ALA A 144 -2.84 -11.49 -22.00
N ARG A 145 -3.30 -10.35 -21.54
CA ARG A 145 -2.68 -9.07 -21.90
C ARG A 145 -1.20 -9.20 -21.55
N PRO A 146 -0.27 -8.92 -22.47
CA PRO A 146 1.14 -8.99 -22.12
C PRO A 146 1.37 -8.23 -20.84
N THR A 147 2.02 -8.85 -19.87
CA THR A 147 2.41 -8.16 -18.64
C THR A 147 3.27 -6.98 -19.06
N PRO A 148 2.93 -5.73 -18.75
CA PRO A 148 3.78 -4.61 -19.07
C PRO A 148 5.19 -4.88 -18.51
N PRO A 149 6.26 -4.49 -19.20
CA PRO A 149 7.59 -4.58 -18.61
C PRO A 149 7.57 -3.84 -17.26
N PRO A 150 8.30 -4.32 -16.24
CA PRO A 150 8.39 -3.61 -14.98
C PRO A 150 8.83 -2.18 -15.25
N ALA A 151 8.19 -1.21 -14.59
CA ALA A 151 8.54 0.20 -14.76
C ALA A 151 10.01 0.42 -14.41
N PRO A 152 10.65 1.36 -15.10
CA PRO A 152 12.02 1.72 -14.82
C PRO A 152 12.16 2.17 -13.37
N ARG A 153 13.27 1.82 -12.70
CA ARG A 153 13.58 2.25 -11.35
C ARG A 153 14.83 3.12 -11.33
N GLY A 154 14.92 4.00 -10.36
CA GLY A 154 16.02 4.94 -10.21
C GLY A 154 15.80 6.23 -11.01
N LEU A 155 16.88 6.91 -11.34
CA LEU A 155 16.85 8.18 -12.08
C LEU A 155 16.59 7.91 -13.57
N THR A 156 15.38 8.24 -14.02
CA THR A 156 14.88 7.98 -15.39
C THR A 156 15.07 9.19 -16.32
N VAL A 157 14.96 10.39 -15.78
CA VAL A 157 15.28 11.64 -16.49
C VAL A 157 16.38 12.35 -15.74
N LYS A 158 17.46 12.71 -16.43
CA LYS A 158 18.63 13.39 -15.86
C LYS A 158 18.63 14.86 -16.27
N GLY A 159 18.75 15.72 -15.29
CA GLY A 159 18.89 17.16 -15.46
C GLY A 159 19.41 17.78 -14.19
N GLU A 160 19.51 19.09 -14.15
CA GLU A 160 20.05 19.81 -12.99
C GLU A 160 19.23 21.05 -12.70
N VAL A 161 18.68 21.12 -11.48
CA VAL A 161 18.05 22.32 -10.95
C VAL A 161 19.13 23.40 -10.73
N LYS A 162 18.88 24.56 -11.29
CA LYS A 162 19.80 25.72 -11.18
C LYS A 162 19.35 26.65 -10.05
N ASN A 163 20.33 27.33 -9.44
CA ASN A 163 20.13 28.38 -8.44
C ASN A 163 19.39 27.91 -7.16
N PHE A 164 19.47 26.61 -6.83
CA PHE A 164 18.85 26.04 -5.64
C PHE A 164 19.62 26.44 -4.38
N ARG A 165 19.00 27.15 -3.46
CA ARG A 165 19.54 27.45 -2.13
C ARG A 165 19.22 26.29 -1.17
N PRO A 166 20.18 25.78 -0.37
CA PRO A 166 19.88 24.75 0.63
C PRO A 166 18.77 25.21 1.58
N VAL A 167 17.73 24.37 1.75
CA VAL A 167 16.59 24.68 2.62
C VAL A 167 16.98 24.54 4.08
N THR A 168 16.85 25.60 4.84
CA THR A 168 17.21 25.66 6.27
C THR A 168 15.96 25.61 7.16
N GLY A 169 16.13 25.28 8.44
CA GLY A 169 15.05 25.33 9.43
C GLY A 169 14.45 26.74 9.57
N ALA A 170 15.27 27.80 9.42
CA ALA A 170 14.78 29.17 9.42
C ALA A 170 13.84 29.47 8.24
N MET A 171 14.15 28.92 7.06
CA MET A 171 13.29 29.05 5.88
C MET A 171 11.99 28.25 6.03
N LEU A 172 12.02 27.07 6.64
CA LEU A 172 10.81 26.28 6.93
C LEU A 172 9.89 26.99 7.94
N LYS A 173 10.47 27.73 8.90
CA LYS A 173 9.71 28.52 9.87
C LYS A 173 9.09 29.77 9.25
N ASN A 174 9.85 30.49 8.44
CA ASN A 174 9.45 31.73 7.77
C ASN A 174 9.89 31.67 6.30
N PRO A 175 9.13 30.98 5.43
CA PRO A 175 9.47 30.87 4.02
C PRO A 175 9.37 32.22 3.29
N ASP A 176 10.19 32.39 2.26
CA ASP A 176 10.00 33.47 1.30
C ASP A 176 8.57 33.39 0.73
N PRO A 177 7.85 34.49 0.55
CA PRO A 177 6.53 34.49 -0.08
C PRO A 177 6.45 33.80 -1.44
N ALA A 178 7.53 33.74 -2.20
CA ALA A 178 7.60 33.05 -3.49
C ALA A 178 7.80 31.53 -3.38
N ASP A 179 8.13 31.03 -2.18
CA ASP A 179 8.37 29.62 -1.92
C ASP A 179 7.17 28.96 -1.22
N TRP A 180 7.05 27.63 -1.39
CA TRP A 180 6.13 26.75 -0.66
C TRP A 180 6.88 25.51 -0.22
N LEU A 181 7.61 25.62 0.91
CA LEU A 181 8.67 24.69 1.29
C LEU A 181 8.20 23.42 2.01
N MET A 182 6.96 23.39 2.47
CA MET A 182 6.41 22.24 3.18
C MET A 182 4.89 22.15 3.00
N VAL A 183 4.34 21.00 3.31
CA VAL A 183 2.90 20.82 3.37
C VAL A 183 2.24 21.90 4.22
N ARG A 184 1.13 22.49 3.75
CA ARG A 184 0.42 23.60 4.40
C ARG A 184 1.22 24.92 4.48
N GLY A 185 2.31 25.06 3.72
CA GLY A 185 3.07 26.30 3.50
C GLY A 185 4.15 26.59 4.53
N ASN A 186 3.84 26.45 5.82
CA ASN A 186 4.79 26.70 6.92
C ASN A 186 4.46 25.84 8.14
N GLN A 187 5.31 25.90 9.18
CA GLN A 187 5.15 25.14 10.42
C GLN A 187 3.84 25.47 11.17
N LYS A 188 3.28 26.67 10.98
CA LYS A 188 1.98 27.05 11.55
C LYS A 188 0.77 26.45 10.80
N ALA A 189 1.02 25.76 9.68
CA ALA A 189 0.01 25.10 8.87
C ALA A 189 -1.14 26.02 8.38
N TRP A 190 -0.82 27.26 8.02
CA TRP A 190 -1.84 28.25 7.67
C TRP A 190 -2.48 28.04 6.30
N ASN A 191 -1.84 27.31 5.38
CA ASN A 191 -2.29 27.18 3.98
C ASN A 191 -2.59 28.52 3.31
N TYR A 192 -1.79 29.53 3.61
CA TYR A 192 -1.99 30.91 3.17
C TYR A 192 -0.76 31.41 2.42
N SER A 193 -0.98 31.93 1.20
CA SER A 193 0.04 32.64 0.44
C SER A 193 -0.07 34.14 0.67
N PRO A 194 1.00 34.82 1.08
CA PRO A 194 1.01 36.28 1.25
C PRO A 194 1.16 37.03 -0.08
N LEU A 195 1.30 36.31 -1.21
CA LEU A 195 1.40 36.91 -2.55
C LEU A 195 0.15 37.74 -2.89
N LYS A 196 0.35 38.88 -3.56
CA LYS A 196 -0.71 39.82 -3.89
C LYS A 196 -0.88 40.09 -5.39
N GLN A 197 -0.21 39.30 -6.24
CA GLN A 197 -0.32 39.45 -7.68
C GLN A 197 -1.70 39.08 -8.20
N VAL A 198 -2.35 38.09 -7.56
CA VAL A 198 -3.72 37.68 -7.90
C VAL A 198 -4.68 38.30 -6.87
N THR A 199 -5.66 39.03 -7.36
CA THR A 199 -6.66 39.76 -6.58
C THR A 199 -8.05 39.52 -7.14
N SER A 200 -9.09 39.90 -6.40
CA SER A 200 -10.48 39.86 -6.88
C SER A 200 -10.69 40.68 -8.16
N ALA A 201 -9.89 41.73 -8.37
CA ALA A 201 -9.99 42.59 -9.56
C ALA A 201 -9.40 41.93 -10.83
N ASN A 202 -8.37 41.11 -10.71
CA ASN A 202 -7.64 40.57 -11.86
C ASN A 202 -7.73 39.03 -11.99
N VAL A 203 -8.31 38.31 -11.07
CA VAL A 203 -8.42 36.85 -11.09
C VAL A 203 -9.09 36.32 -12.38
N LYS A 204 -10.03 37.08 -12.96
CA LYS A 204 -10.70 36.73 -14.22
C LYS A 204 -9.78 36.83 -15.45
N GLN A 205 -8.60 37.44 -15.29
CA GLN A 205 -7.60 37.59 -16.36
C GLN A 205 -6.54 36.48 -16.35
N LEU A 206 -6.60 35.57 -15.38
CA LEU A 206 -5.70 34.40 -15.32
C LEU A 206 -5.83 33.60 -16.61
N LYS A 207 -4.70 33.17 -17.13
CA LYS A 207 -4.59 32.27 -18.30
C LYS A 207 -3.83 31.04 -17.90
N LEU A 208 -4.19 29.91 -18.52
CA LEU A 208 -3.45 28.67 -18.41
C LEU A 208 -2.03 28.88 -18.99
N ALA A 209 -0.99 28.65 -18.19
CA ALA A 209 0.40 28.70 -18.62
C ALA A 209 0.83 27.37 -19.26
N TYR A 210 0.57 26.25 -18.57
CA TYR A 210 0.83 24.90 -19.06
C TYR A 210 -0.01 23.88 -18.29
N VAL A 211 -0.04 22.65 -18.75
CA VAL A 211 -0.66 21.50 -18.08
C VAL A 211 0.42 20.44 -17.86
N TRP A 212 0.52 19.94 -16.64
CA TRP A 212 1.36 18.81 -16.31
C TRP A 212 0.49 17.55 -16.22
N ASN A 213 0.83 16.52 -16.98
CA ASN A 213 0.09 15.27 -16.97
C ASN A 213 0.65 14.34 -15.89
N MET A 214 -0.19 13.97 -14.93
CA MET A 214 0.16 13.03 -13.87
C MET A 214 0.03 11.58 -14.35
N ASN A 215 0.75 10.66 -13.72
CA ASN A 215 0.52 9.22 -13.91
C ASN A 215 -0.89 8.84 -13.45
N GLU A 216 -1.40 7.72 -14.00
CA GLU A 216 -2.67 7.14 -13.52
C GLU A 216 -2.52 6.65 -12.08
N GLY A 217 -3.51 6.97 -11.25
CA GLY A 217 -3.55 6.59 -9.83
C GLY A 217 -4.04 7.73 -8.93
N ASP A 218 -4.20 7.42 -7.65
CA ASP A 218 -4.60 8.40 -6.64
C ASP A 218 -3.46 9.38 -6.37
N SER A 219 -3.78 10.66 -6.21
CA SER A 219 -2.82 11.74 -6.01
C SER A 219 -3.36 12.77 -5.02
N GLU A 220 -2.78 12.82 -3.83
CA GLU A 220 -3.17 13.74 -2.76
C GLU A 220 -2.05 14.76 -2.37
N PRO A 221 -0.83 14.73 -2.95
CA PRO A 221 0.25 15.55 -2.47
C PRO A 221 0.10 17.02 -2.86
N ALA A 222 0.50 17.90 -1.96
CA ALA A 222 0.76 19.29 -2.28
C ALA A 222 2.16 19.40 -2.92
N PRO A 223 2.30 20.01 -4.12
CA PRO A 223 3.61 20.29 -4.69
C PRO A 223 4.37 21.27 -3.81
N LEU A 224 5.69 21.07 -3.67
CA LEU A 224 6.57 22.04 -3.03
C LEU A 224 7.22 22.92 -4.08
N VAL A 225 7.41 24.20 -3.73
CA VAL A 225 8.02 25.17 -4.64
C VAL A 225 9.20 25.83 -3.95
N HIS A 226 10.37 25.81 -4.58
CA HIS A 226 11.56 26.48 -4.10
C HIS A 226 12.44 26.96 -5.26
N ASP A 227 12.86 28.21 -5.18
CA ASP A 227 13.74 28.86 -6.17
C ASP A 227 13.29 28.65 -7.63
N GLY A 228 11.95 28.72 -7.88
CA GLY A 228 11.37 28.54 -9.20
C GLY A 228 11.31 27.09 -9.70
N THR A 229 11.56 26.10 -8.83
CA THR A 229 11.40 24.67 -9.11
C THR A 229 10.21 24.12 -8.36
N ILE A 230 9.36 23.33 -9.03
CA ILE A 230 8.30 22.55 -8.42
C ILE A 230 8.85 21.15 -8.16
N PHE A 231 8.79 20.68 -6.91
CA PHE A 231 9.01 19.30 -6.54
C PHE A 231 7.66 18.62 -6.34
N LEU A 232 7.42 17.56 -7.09
CA LEU A 232 6.14 16.88 -7.17
C LEU A 232 6.33 15.39 -6.95
N ILE A 233 5.41 14.79 -6.18
CA ILE A 233 5.26 13.35 -6.15
C ILE A 233 4.09 12.94 -7.07
N ASN A 234 4.34 11.98 -7.94
CA ASN A 234 3.40 11.39 -8.87
C ASN A 234 2.98 10.00 -8.34
N PRO A 235 1.79 9.48 -8.67
CA PRO A 235 1.44 8.09 -8.39
C PRO A 235 2.56 7.10 -8.73
N ASN A 236 2.59 5.97 -8.03
CA ASN A 236 3.61 4.92 -8.17
C ASN A 236 5.02 5.31 -7.66
N ASN A 237 5.09 6.19 -6.64
CA ASN A 237 6.33 6.62 -6.01
C ASN A 237 7.33 7.26 -7.00
N VAL A 238 6.83 8.12 -7.89
CA VAL A 238 7.63 8.86 -8.85
C VAL A 238 7.80 10.30 -8.38
N ILE A 239 9.04 10.74 -8.21
CA ILE A 239 9.39 12.09 -7.77
C ILE A 239 9.95 12.87 -8.95
N GLN A 240 9.51 14.10 -9.11
CA GLN A 240 9.87 14.97 -10.23
C GLN A 240 10.29 16.35 -9.74
N ALA A 241 11.28 16.95 -10.43
CA ALA A 241 11.57 18.37 -10.38
C ALA A 241 11.20 19.00 -11.72
N ILE A 242 10.45 20.08 -11.68
CA ILE A 242 9.85 20.75 -12.82
C ILE A 242 10.17 22.24 -12.77
N ASP A 243 10.56 22.84 -13.90
CA ASP A 243 10.69 24.31 -14.03
C ASP A 243 9.30 24.95 -13.83
N ALA A 244 9.14 25.73 -12.78
CA ALA A 244 7.84 26.31 -12.41
C ALA A 244 7.30 27.31 -13.45
N ARG A 245 8.15 27.90 -14.28
CA ARG A 245 7.74 28.89 -15.29
C ARG A 245 7.27 28.26 -16.57
N ARG A 246 7.94 27.15 -17.00
CA ARG A 246 7.74 26.56 -18.32
C ARG A 246 7.03 25.21 -18.27
N GLY A 247 7.05 24.55 -17.11
CA GLY A 247 6.55 23.19 -16.98
C GLY A 247 7.51 22.14 -17.56
N ASP A 248 8.79 22.47 -17.79
CA ASP A 248 9.77 21.51 -18.32
C ASP A 248 10.20 20.55 -17.19
N LEU A 249 10.21 19.23 -17.46
CA LEU A 249 10.76 18.24 -16.55
C LEU A 249 12.28 18.39 -16.48
N ILE A 250 12.82 18.59 -15.26
CA ILE A 250 14.27 18.71 -15.04
C ILE A 250 14.86 17.34 -14.74
N TRP A 251 14.34 16.66 -13.71
CA TRP A 251 14.73 15.30 -13.41
C TRP A 251 13.55 14.48 -12.89
N GLU A 252 13.64 13.16 -13.03
CA GLU A 252 12.62 12.22 -12.57
C GLU A 252 13.27 11.00 -11.93
N TYR A 253 12.76 10.59 -10.76
CA TYR A 253 13.22 9.41 -10.04
C TYR A 253 12.05 8.49 -9.69
N HIS A 254 12.16 7.21 -10.06
CA HIS A 254 11.22 6.16 -9.74
C HIS A 254 11.72 5.33 -8.55
N SER A 255 11.15 5.52 -7.36
CA SER A 255 11.57 4.76 -6.18
C SER A 255 10.91 3.38 -6.10
N GLY A 256 9.78 3.15 -6.85
CA GLY A 256 8.98 1.93 -6.72
C GLY A 256 8.48 1.68 -5.29
N PRO A 257 7.63 0.67 -5.08
CA PRO A 257 7.00 -0.15 -6.11
C PRO A 257 5.92 0.60 -6.87
N GLU A 258 5.47 0.04 -7.99
CA GLU A 258 4.20 0.43 -8.59
C GLU A 258 3.08 -0.15 -7.73
N SER A 259 2.64 0.59 -6.76
CA SER A 259 1.52 0.21 -5.92
C SER A 259 0.61 1.40 -5.73
N GLY A 260 -0.67 1.19 -5.92
CA GLY A 260 -1.67 2.15 -5.48
C GLY A 260 -1.49 2.41 -3.99
N GLY A 261 -1.59 3.65 -3.59
CA GLY A 261 -1.51 4.09 -2.20
C GLY A 261 -1.46 5.60 -2.15
N ASP A 262 -2.15 6.17 -1.18
CA ASP A 262 -2.24 7.61 -1.01
C ASP A 262 -0.89 8.14 -0.53
N MET A 263 -0.19 8.86 -1.40
CA MET A 263 1.02 9.58 -1.07
C MET A 263 0.65 11.03 -0.80
N ARG A 264 0.92 11.54 0.42
CA ARG A 264 0.42 12.88 0.81
C ARG A 264 1.41 14.00 0.67
N ASN A 265 2.67 13.79 0.92
CA ASN A 265 3.69 14.83 0.73
C ASN A 265 5.12 14.29 0.72
N ILE A 266 6.00 15.18 0.28
CA ILE A 266 7.45 15.12 0.38
C ILE A 266 7.93 16.24 1.30
N ALA A 267 9.19 16.24 1.70
CA ALA A 267 9.80 17.32 2.47
C ALA A 267 11.10 17.79 1.82
N LEU A 268 11.46 19.04 2.06
CA LEU A 268 12.73 19.64 1.66
C LEU A 268 13.60 19.90 2.89
N HIS A 269 14.89 19.56 2.82
CA HIS A 269 15.88 19.84 3.84
C HIS A 269 17.28 19.91 3.25
N GLY A 270 18.05 20.98 3.51
CA GLY A 270 19.35 21.16 2.89
C GLY A 270 19.22 21.10 1.37
N THR A 271 19.97 20.21 0.75
CA THR A 271 19.87 19.89 -0.67
C THR A 271 19.11 18.57 -0.94
N HIS A 272 18.23 18.16 -0.03
CA HIS A 272 17.52 16.90 -0.12
C HIS A 272 16.02 17.11 -0.40
N VAL A 273 15.48 16.25 -1.27
CA VAL A 273 14.04 15.93 -1.37
C VAL A 273 13.84 14.61 -0.64
N ILE A 274 13.07 14.63 0.43
CA ILE A 274 12.82 13.47 1.29
C ILE A 274 11.46 12.90 0.96
N HIS A 275 11.41 11.60 0.69
CA HIS A 275 10.22 10.87 0.28
C HIS A 275 10.05 9.58 1.09
N ALA A 276 8.83 9.31 1.52
CA ALA A 276 8.44 8.06 2.16
C ALA A 276 7.57 7.24 1.19
N THR A 277 7.99 6.02 0.89
CA THR A 277 7.36 5.17 -0.12
C THR A 277 6.20 4.34 0.42
N THR A 278 5.31 3.88 -0.46
CA THR A 278 4.18 3.01 -0.10
C THR A 278 4.59 1.62 0.41
N ASP A 279 5.83 1.19 0.20
CA ASP A 279 6.41 -0.04 0.75
C ASP A 279 7.27 0.20 2.01
N ALA A 280 6.93 1.24 2.76
CA ALA A 280 7.51 1.59 4.05
C ALA A 280 9.04 1.81 4.04
N ARG A 281 9.57 2.43 2.97
CA ARG A 281 10.94 2.97 2.93
C ARG A 281 10.92 4.49 3.08
N LEU A 282 12.01 5.05 3.55
CA LEU A 282 12.28 6.48 3.58
C LEU A 282 13.58 6.73 2.83
N LEU A 283 13.58 7.70 1.92
CA LEU A 283 14.75 8.00 1.10
C LEU A 283 14.94 9.52 0.92
N ALA A 284 16.19 9.94 0.70
CA ALA A 284 16.51 11.27 0.26
C ALA A 284 17.13 11.24 -1.14
N LEU A 285 16.66 12.15 -1.98
CA LEU A 285 17.23 12.46 -3.28
C LEU A 285 17.96 13.79 -3.22
N ASN A 286 19.01 13.95 -4.00
CA ASN A 286 19.63 15.25 -4.21
C ASN A 286 18.65 16.15 -5.00
N ALA A 287 18.23 17.27 -4.42
CA ALA A 287 17.27 18.18 -5.02
C ALA A 287 17.75 18.78 -6.36
N LEU A 288 19.05 18.87 -6.57
CA LEU A 288 19.62 19.40 -7.80
C LEU A 288 19.58 18.37 -8.94
N THR A 289 19.93 17.11 -8.63
CA THR A 289 20.18 16.08 -9.68
C THR A 289 19.19 14.93 -9.70
N GLY A 290 18.36 14.79 -8.67
CA GLY A 290 17.48 13.64 -8.48
C GLY A 290 18.16 12.33 -8.10
N GLU A 291 19.50 12.32 -7.90
CA GLU A 291 20.23 11.14 -7.49
C GLU A 291 19.93 10.74 -6.05
N LYS A 292 19.85 9.44 -5.78
CA LYS A 292 19.61 8.93 -4.42
C LYS A 292 20.81 9.18 -3.53
N VAL A 293 20.59 9.82 -2.38
CA VAL A 293 21.63 10.09 -1.36
C VAL A 293 21.65 8.98 -0.32
N TRP A 294 20.52 8.65 0.25
CA TRP A 294 20.36 7.57 1.22
C TRP A 294 18.96 6.95 1.15
N GLU A 295 18.80 5.75 1.71
CA GLU A 295 17.54 5.04 1.80
C GLU A 295 17.57 4.10 3.01
N VAL A 296 16.46 4.05 3.77
CA VAL A 296 16.31 3.17 4.92
C VAL A 296 14.93 2.50 4.91
N GLN A 297 14.82 1.28 5.45
CA GLN A 297 13.57 0.58 5.67
C GLN A 297 12.96 1.07 6.98
N VAL A 298 11.71 1.55 6.95
CA VAL A 298 10.96 2.03 8.12
C VAL A 298 10.25 0.89 8.82
N ALA A 299 9.62 0.01 8.05
CA ALA A 299 8.85 -1.13 8.52
C ALA A 299 8.82 -2.25 7.47
N ASP A 300 8.40 -3.44 7.88
CA ASP A 300 8.26 -4.59 7.00
C ASP A 300 6.98 -4.49 6.15
N ALA A 301 7.13 -4.13 4.88
CA ALA A 301 6.01 -4.03 3.94
C ALA A 301 5.28 -5.36 3.71
N THR A 302 5.93 -6.51 3.92
CA THR A 302 5.28 -7.83 3.78
C THR A 302 4.23 -8.07 4.85
N LYS A 303 4.32 -7.36 5.98
CA LYS A 303 3.32 -7.31 7.04
C LYS A 303 2.19 -6.31 6.79
N GLY A 304 2.20 -5.62 5.65
CA GLY A 304 1.20 -4.65 5.26
C GLY A 304 1.47 -3.23 5.74
N PHE A 305 2.63 -2.97 6.36
CA PHE A 305 3.04 -1.62 6.70
C PHE A 305 3.34 -0.77 5.47
N ALA A 306 2.98 0.49 5.53
CA ALA A 306 3.15 1.46 4.45
C ALA A 306 3.39 2.86 5.02
N ASN A 307 3.90 3.77 4.20
CA ASN A 307 3.86 5.20 4.51
C ASN A 307 2.77 5.85 3.67
N SER A 308 1.95 6.68 4.29
CA SER A 308 0.93 7.48 3.61
C SER A 308 0.95 8.94 4.06
N SER A 309 1.42 9.23 5.29
CA SER A 309 1.45 10.56 5.86
C SER A 309 2.40 11.52 5.15
N GLY A 310 3.50 11.01 4.63
CA GLY A 310 4.67 11.78 4.20
C GLY A 310 5.46 12.40 5.36
N PRO A 311 6.72 12.74 5.12
CA PRO A 311 7.63 13.29 6.13
C PRO A 311 7.41 14.78 6.38
N ILE A 312 7.73 15.24 7.59
CA ILE A 312 8.03 16.65 7.88
C ILE A 312 9.43 16.75 8.51
N VAL A 313 10.07 17.90 8.35
CA VAL A 313 11.41 18.13 8.91
C VAL A 313 11.40 19.29 9.90
N VAL A 314 12.01 19.03 11.06
CA VAL A 314 12.19 20.01 12.14
C VAL A 314 13.58 19.81 12.75
N ASN A 315 14.37 20.87 12.83
CA ASN A 315 15.69 20.84 13.48
C ASN A 315 16.53 19.60 13.05
N ASP A 316 16.73 19.42 11.74
CA ASP A 316 17.47 18.28 11.14
C ASP A 316 16.88 16.91 11.49
N THR A 317 15.63 16.86 11.88
CA THR A 317 14.93 15.62 12.22
C THR A 317 13.70 15.45 11.36
N ILE A 318 13.62 14.32 10.65
CA ILE A 318 12.43 13.88 9.93
C ILE A 318 11.49 13.23 10.93
N LEU A 319 10.23 13.66 10.95
CA LEU A 319 9.15 12.97 11.64
C LEU A 319 8.27 12.27 10.61
N LEU A 320 7.97 11.00 10.85
CA LEU A 320 7.23 10.17 9.94
C LEU A 320 6.24 9.29 10.70
N GLY A 321 4.98 9.30 10.26
CA GLY A 321 3.96 8.35 10.69
C GLY A 321 3.98 7.07 9.86
N LEU A 322 3.41 6.00 10.41
CA LEU A 322 3.28 4.70 9.76
C LEU A 322 1.80 4.34 9.59
N ALA A 323 1.46 3.74 8.47
CA ALA A 323 0.14 3.20 8.15
C ALA A 323 0.20 1.67 7.97
N GLY A 324 -0.97 1.03 7.91
CA GLY A 324 -1.10 -0.42 7.73
C GLY A 324 -1.24 -1.22 9.02
N CYS A 325 -1.17 -0.59 10.17
CA CYS A 325 -1.24 -1.22 11.49
C CYS A 325 -2.67 -1.44 12.00
N ALA A 326 -3.70 -1.01 11.28
CA ALA A 326 -5.09 -1.37 11.56
C ALA A 326 -5.43 -2.81 11.09
N ARG A 327 -4.45 -3.56 10.58
CA ARG A 327 -4.66 -4.84 9.90
C ARG A 327 -4.38 -6.06 10.78
N TYR A 328 -4.60 -5.96 12.08
CA TYR A 328 -4.39 -7.10 12.99
C TYR A 328 -2.97 -7.65 13.00
N ASP A 329 -1.99 -6.74 12.98
CA ASP A 329 -0.59 -7.05 13.24
C ASP A 329 -0.30 -7.06 14.74
N ASP A 330 0.73 -7.79 15.16
CA ASP A 330 1.17 -7.88 16.54
C ASP A 330 2.06 -6.71 16.99
N GLN A 331 2.41 -5.79 16.09
CA GLN A 331 3.35 -4.70 16.35
C GLN A 331 2.69 -3.33 16.62
N GLY A 332 1.46 -3.11 16.14
CA GLY A 332 0.81 -1.79 16.24
C GLY A 332 1.46 -0.73 15.35
N CYS A 333 1.01 0.51 15.51
CA CYS A 333 1.54 1.69 14.79
C CYS A 333 2.53 2.49 15.62
N TRP A 334 3.36 3.30 14.93
CA TRP A 334 4.30 4.20 15.57
C TRP A 334 4.53 5.47 14.76
N ILE A 335 5.02 6.50 15.45
CA ILE A 335 5.71 7.64 14.85
C ILE A 335 7.20 7.40 15.02
N SER A 336 8.00 7.70 14.02
CA SER A 336 9.45 7.55 14.07
C SER A 336 10.15 8.85 13.65
N ALA A 337 11.32 9.06 14.21
CA ALA A 337 12.19 10.18 13.90
C ALA A 337 13.51 9.71 13.31
N TYR A 338 13.94 10.37 12.25
CA TYR A 338 15.19 10.06 11.54
C TYR A 338 16.05 11.32 11.41
N ASP A 339 17.35 11.13 11.31
CA ASP A 339 18.27 12.20 10.95
C ASP A 339 18.09 12.55 9.47
N ALA A 340 17.87 13.84 9.16
CA ALA A 340 17.55 14.28 7.80
C ALA A 340 18.73 14.19 6.83
N ASN A 341 19.95 14.15 7.32
CA ASN A 341 21.16 14.06 6.49
C ASN A 341 21.57 12.62 6.20
N THR A 342 21.30 11.70 7.13
CA THR A 342 21.83 10.31 7.07
C THR A 342 20.74 9.23 6.97
N GLY A 343 19.50 9.54 7.29
CA GLY A 343 18.41 8.57 7.39
C GLY A 343 18.48 7.69 8.64
N GLN A 344 19.41 7.93 9.57
CA GLN A 344 19.54 7.13 10.79
C GLN A 344 18.32 7.32 11.70
N LEU A 345 17.75 6.22 12.22
CA LEU A 345 16.69 6.27 13.21
C LEU A 345 17.20 6.93 14.51
N LYS A 346 16.49 7.97 14.96
CA LYS A 346 16.75 8.65 16.25
C LYS A 346 15.91 8.08 17.38
N TRP A 347 14.62 7.92 17.14
CA TRP A 347 13.67 7.34 18.10
C TRP A 347 12.41 6.85 17.42
N LYS A 348 11.65 6.05 18.16
CA LYS A 348 10.35 5.50 17.78
C LYS A 348 9.39 5.64 18.94
N PHE A 349 8.16 6.04 18.68
CA PHE A 349 7.08 6.16 19.66
C PHE A 349 5.88 5.35 19.21
N ASP A 350 5.50 4.32 19.98
CA ASP A 350 4.36 3.49 19.69
C ASP A 350 3.06 4.27 19.96
N THR A 351 2.17 4.36 18.96
CA THR A 351 0.90 5.06 19.08
C THR A 351 -0.18 4.23 19.80
N ILE A 352 0.07 2.93 19.93
CA ILE A 352 -0.72 1.99 20.75
C ILE A 352 0.20 1.41 21.80
N ALA A 353 -0.12 1.67 23.08
CA ALA A 353 0.71 1.22 24.19
C ALA A 353 0.86 -0.31 24.20
N GLN A 354 2.12 -0.75 24.23
CA GLN A 354 2.49 -2.16 24.30
C GLN A 354 2.31 -2.70 25.74
N PRO A 355 2.19 -4.02 25.93
CA PRO A 355 2.25 -4.61 27.26
C PRO A 355 3.51 -4.16 28.03
N GLY A 356 3.33 -3.68 29.25
CA GLY A 356 4.42 -3.16 30.09
C GLY A 356 4.78 -1.69 29.87
N GLN A 357 4.21 -1.02 28.87
CA GLN A 357 4.31 0.44 28.72
C GLN A 357 3.19 1.15 29.50
N ALA A 358 3.39 2.44 29.78
CA ALA A 358 2.35 3.28 30.40
C ALA A 358 1.06 3.24 29.56
N GLY A 359 -0.06 2.84 30.17
CA GLY A 359 -1.34 2.65 29.51
C GLY A 359 -1.51 1.31 28.78
N GLY A 360 -0.50 0.43 28.72
CA GLY A 360 -0.57 -0.86 28.05
C GLY A 360 -1.55 -1.84 28.71
N ASP A 361 -1.76 -1.73 30.00
CA ASP A 361 -2.69 -2.52 30.82
C ASP A 361 -4.14 -2.02 30.73
N THR A 362 -4.37 -0.80 30.24
CA THR A 362 -5.74 -0.28 30.02
C THR A 362 -6.51 -1.04 28.94
N TRP A 363 -5.81 -1.82 28.13
CA TRP A 363 -6.39 -2.72 27.13
C TRP A 363 -6.88 -4.05 27.74
N ALA A 364 -6.84 -4.21 29.07
CA ALA A 364 -7.13 -5.44 29.77
C ALA A 364 -6.29 -6.61 29.19
N ASN A 365 -6.92 -7.77 28.92
CA ASN A 365 -6.23 -8.93 28.36
C ASN A 365 -6.28 -8.98 26.82
N LEU A 366 -6.57 -7.87 26.14
CA LEU A 366 -6.63 -7.85 24.69
C LEU A 366 -5.23 -8.05 24.11
N SER A 367 -5.07 -9.07 23.24
CA SER A 367 -3.79 -9.31 22.57
C SER A 367 -3.45 -8.17 21.59
N MET A 368 -2.18 -7.99 21.28
CA MET A 368 -1.71 -6.95 20.35
C MET A 368 -2.41 -7.00 19.00
N THR A 369 -2.65 -8.19 18.47
CA THR A 369 -3.37 -8.39 17.20
C THR A 369 -4.73 -7.67 17.14
N TYR A 370 -5.37 -7.47 18.28
CA TYR A 370 -6.68 -6.79 18.37
C TYR A 370 -6.58 -5.33 18.84
N ARG A 371 -5.39 -4.86 19.20
CA ARG A 371 -5.14 -3.45 19.53
C ARG A 371 -4.84 -2.70 18.25
N ALA A 372 -5.88 -2.35 17.49
CA ALA A 372 -5.78 -1.71 16.18
C ALA A 372 -6.17 -0.23 16.23
N GLY A 373 -5.82 0.51 15.17
CA GLY A 373 -6.08 1.95 15.04
C GLY A 373 -4.87 2.80 15.37
N ALA A 374 -5.10 4.06 15.68
CA ALA A 374 -4.08 5.08 15.97
C ALA A 374 -3.00 5.18 14.87
N GLU A 375 -3.39 5.00 13.61
CA GLU A 375 -2.52 5.21 12.45
C GLU A 375 -2.24 6.71 12.26
N PRO A 376 -1.00 7.17 12.33
CA PRO A 376 -0.64 8.54 11.98
C PRO A 376 -0.54 8.70 10.45
N TRP A 377 -1.68 8.57 9.76
CA TRP A 377 -1.79 8.58 8.30
C TRP A 377 -1.76 9.96 7.66
N ILE A 378 -1.84 11.02 8.49
CA ILE A 378 -1.76 12.41 8.04
C ILE A 378 -0.50 13.06 8.62
N THR A 379 0.11 13.95 7.85
CA THR A 379 1.28 14.70 8.29
C THR A 379 0.95 15.57 9.51
N GLY A 380 1.74 15.48 10.54
CA GLY A 380 1.63 16.31 11.74
C GLY A 380 1.94 17.77 11.48
N SER A 381 1.73 18.60 12.48
CA SER A 381 2.26 19.95 12.58
C SER A 381 3.20 20.05 13.77
N VAL A 382 4.07 21.04 13.78
CA VAL A 382 5.13 21.18 14.77
C VAL A 382 5.31 22.61 15.17
N ASP A 383 5.59 22.83 16.44
CA ASP A 383 6.09 24.09 16.97
C ASP A 383 7.59 23.94 17.26
N ALA A 384 8.42 24.55 16.38
CA ALA A 384 9.87 24.44 16.50
C ALA A 384 10.47 25.23 17.67
N ASP A 385 9.70 26.11 18.30
CA ASP A 385 10.14 26.89 19.47
C ASP A 385 9.90 26.13 20.78
N LEU A 386 8.87 25.27 20.80
CA LEU A 386 8.53 24.46 21.98
C LEU A 386 9.16 23.05 21.95
N GLY A 387 9.53 22.56 20.79
CA GLY A 387 10.14 21.24 20.60
C GLY A 387 9.18 20.13 20.33
#